data_b83db2851553f37dfb304db13eddf9dc
#
_entry.id   b83db2851553f37dfb304db13eddf9dc
#
_cell.length_a   1.000
_cell.length_b   1.000
_cell.length_c   1.000
_cell.angle_alpha   90.00
_cell.angle_beta   90.00
_cell.angle_gamma   90.00
#
_symmetry.space_group_name_H-M   'P 1'
#
loop_
_entity.id
_entity.type
_entity.pdbx_description
1 polymer ?
#
loop_
_entity_poly.entity_id
_entity_poly.type
_entity_poly.pdbx_seq_one_letter_code
_entity_poly.pdbx_strand_id
1 'polypeptide(L)'
;LYYGTRGCHFDNYPNAKYAGSSPARTSYGDCMVEMNDIFANLYKALEKNGQLDNTLIVFTSDNGPEAEVPPHGRTPFRGAKGSTWEGGVRVPTFVYWKGMIQPRKSDGIVDLADLFPTALDLAGHPGAKVANLVPKTTFIDGVDQTSFFLGTNGQSNRKAEHYFLNGKLSAVRMDEFKYHVLIQQPYAYTQSGYQGGFTGTVMQTAG
;
A
#
# COMPACT_ATOMS: atom_id res chain seq x y z
N LEU A 1 -13.04 10.04 0.16
CA LEU A 1 -12.39 10.16 1.47
C LEU A 1 -11.04 9.43 1.44
N TYR A 2 -9.96 10.11 1.77
CA TYR A 2 -8.68 9.49 2.11
C TYR A 2 -8.53 9.50 3.63
N TYR A 3 -8.32 8.34 4.22
CA TYR A 3 -8.20 8.19 5.66
C TYR A 3 -6.88 7.49 6.01
N GLY A 4 -5.85 8.29 6.26
CA GLY A 4 -4.56 7.83 6.75
C GLY A 4 -4.62 7.62 8.26
N THR A 5 -4.80 6.37 8.69
CA THR A 5 -4.78 6.06 10.12
C THR A 5 -3.36 6.10 10.67
N ARG A 6 -3.22 6.55 11.92
CA ARG A 6 -1.97 6.45 12.66
C ARG A 6 -1.71 5.02 13.17
N GLY A 7 -2.73 4.19 13.23
CA GLY A 7 -2.63 2.84 13.78
C GLY A 7 -1.54 2.01 13.11
N CYS A 8 -0.85 1.20 13.90
CA CYS A 8 0.20 0.26 13.46
C CYS A 8 1.50 0.90 12.94
N HIS A 9 1.68 2.20 13.11
CA HIS A 9 2.99 2.84 13.00
C HIS A 9 3.71 2.79 14.36
N PHE A 10 5.03 2.60 14.36
CA PHE A 10 5.81 2.75 15.58
C PHE A 10 5.78 4.23 16.05
N ASP A 11 5.78 4.56 17.31
CA ASP A 11 5.55 3.63 18.41
C ASP A 11 4.08 3.25 18.46
N ASN A 12 3.80 1.97 18.74
CA ASN A 12 2.44 1.47 18.76
C ASN A 12 1.77 1.76 20.10
N TYR A 13 0.93 2.78 20.14
CA TYR A 13 0.13 3.16 21.28
C TYR A 13 -1.36 3.03 20.94
N PRO A 14 -1.99 1.90 21.28
CA PRO A 14 -3.43 1.75 21.11
C PRO A 14 -4.17 2.67 22.09
N ASN A 15 -5.39 3.04 21.72
CA ASN A 15 -6.28 3.69 22.69
C ASN A 15 -6.48 2.77 23.91
N ALA A 16 -6.58 3.36 25.11
CA ALA A 16 -6.65 2.62 26.37
C ALA A 16 -7.71 1.51 26.39
N LYS A 17 -8.83 1.68 25.70
CA LYS A 17 -9.89 0.65 25.61
C LYS A 17 -9.47 -0.61 24.86
N TYR A 18 -8.42 -0.55 24.06
CA TYR A 18 -7.90 -1.69 23.29
C TYR A 18 -6.66 -2.33 23.92
N ALA A 19 -6.11 -1.74 24.97
CA ALA A 19 -4.95 -2.29 25.65
C ALA A 19 -5.22 -3.71 26.14
N GLY A 20 -4.40 -4.68 25.72
CA GLY A 20 -4.55 -6.10 26.04
C GLY A 20 -5.67 -6.84 25.29
N SER A 21 -6.33 -6.22 24.32
CA SER A 21 -7.45 -6.83 23.57
C SER A 21 -7.00 -7.84 22.51
N SER A 22 -5.77 -7.74 22.05
CA SER A 22 -5.23 -8.59 20.99
C SER A 22 -4.86 -9.99 21.49
N PRO A 23 -5.20 -11.05 20.77
CA PRO A 23 -4.70 -12.41 21.06
C PRO A 23 -3.16 -12.50 21.05
N ALA A 24 -2.49 -11.65 20.28
CA ALA A 24 -1.04 -11.57 20.20
C ALA A 24 -0.40 -10.94 21.46
N ARG A 25 -1.20 -10.31 22.32
CA ARG A 25 -0.77 -9.63 23.55
C ARG A 25 0.40 -8.67 23.32
N THR A 26 0.35 -7.94 22.23
CA THR A 26 1.33 -6.90 21.88
C THR A 26 0.62 -5.60 21.59
N SER A 27 1.26 -4.46 21.86
CA SER A 27 0.70 -3.15 21.52
C SER A 27 0.44 -2.99 20.03
N TYR A 28 1.26 -3.59 19.16
CA TYR A 28 0.99 -3.64 17.72
C TYR A 28 -0.32 -4.39 17.44
N GLY A 29 -0.52 -5.57 18.06
CA GLY A 29 -1.76 -6.33 17.91
C GLY A 29 -2.98 -5.55 18.40
N ASP A 30 -2.86 -4.84 19.52
CA ASP A 30 -3.93 -4.00 20.05
C ASP A 30 -4.27 -2.84 19.11
N CYS A 31 -3.26 -2.21 18.47
CA CYS A 31 -3.47 -1.23 17.40
C CYS A 31 -4.19 -1.84 16.19
N MET A 32 -3.91 -3.10 15.85
CA MET A 32 -4.63 -3.81 14.76
C MET A 32 -6.10 -4.02 15.11
N VAL A 33 -6.42 -4.35 16.36
CA VAL A 33 -7.82 -4.48 16.83
C VAL A 33 -8.52 -3.11 16.74
N GLU A 34 -7.85 -2.04 17.18
CA GLU A 34 -8.38 -0.68 17.06
C GLU A 34 -8.65 -0.30 15.60
N MET A 35 -7.71 -0.58 14.70
CA MET A 35 -7.85 -0.29 13.28
C MET A 35 -9.02 -1.08 12.66
N ASN A 36 -9.21 -2.33 13.06
CA ASN A 36 -10.36 -3.13 12.62
C ASN A 36 -11.69 -2.50 13.06
N ASP A 37 -11.78 -1.99 14.28
CA ASP A 37 -12.98 -1.30 14.78
C ASP A 37 -13.23 0.02 14.04
N ILE A 38 -12.18 0.78 13.72
CA ILE A 38 -12.29 2.00 12.91
C ILE A 38 -12.88 1.65 11.55
N PHE A 39 -12.34 0.64 10.88
CA PHE A 39 -12.85 0.17 9.59
C PHE A 39 -14.31 -0.28 9.68
N ALA A 40 -14.65 -1.08 10.68
CA ALA A 40 -16.02 -1.55 10.91
C ALA A 40 -17.00 -0.39 11.12
N ASN A 41 -16.59 0.67 11.82
CA ASN A 41 -17.42 1.84 12.05
C ASN A 41 -17.62 2.66 10.76
N LEU A 42 -16.59 2.81 9.94
CA LEU A 42 -16.70 3.46 8.62
C LEU A 42 -17.66 2.68 7.72
N TYR A 43 -17.50 1.36 7.67
CA TYR A 43 -18.37 0.49 6.87
C TYR A 43 -19.84 0.62 7.31
N LYS A 44 -20.11 0.50 8.61
CA LYS A 44 -21.46 0.67 9.18
C LYS A 44 -22.04 2.05 8.91
N ALA A 45 -21.22 3.10 8.93
CA ALA A 45 -21.68 4.45 8.60
C ALA A 45 -22.11 4.57 7.14
N LEU A 46 -21.35 3.99 6.20
CA LEU A 46 -21.73 3.95 4.78
C LEU A 46 -23.02 3.18 4.57
N GLU A 47 -23.15 2.02 5.23
CA GLU A 47 -24.37 1.20 5.16
C GLU A 47 -25.59 1.94 5.71
N LYS A 48 -25.48 2.52 6.92
CA LYS A 48 -26.55 3.28 7.58
C LYS A 48 -27.03 4.47 6.75
N ASN A 49 -26.12 5.11 6.01
CA ASN A 49 -26.45 6.26 5.17
C ASN A 49 -26.85 5.88 3.73
N GLY A 50 -26.98 4.59 3.42
CA GLY A 50 -27.35 4.12 2.08
C GLY A 50 -26.31 4.39 1.00
N GLN A 51 -25.06 4.58 1.39
CA GLN A 51 -23.96 4.93 0.48
C GLN A 51 -23.09 3.72 0.08
N LEU A 52 -23.22 2.59 0.79
CA LEU A 52 -22.33 1.43 0.62
C LEU A 52 -22.35 0.86 -0.80
N ASP A 53 -23.54 0.83 -1.43
CA ASP A 53 -23.72 0.26 -2.77
C ASP A 53 -23.08 1.12 -3.87
N ASN A 54 -22.82 2.40 -3.58
CA ASN A 54 -22.16 3.33 -4.48
C ASN A 54 -20.82 3.82 -3.93
N THR A 55 -20.09 2.96 -3.24
CA THR A 55 -18.78 3.27 -2.67
C THR A 55 -17.77 2.20 -2.99
N LEU A 56 -16.69 2.59 -3.66
CA LEU A 56 -15.47 1.79 -3.75
C LEU A 56 -14.69 1.96 -2.45
N ILE A 57 -14.39 0.87 -1.77
CA ILE A 57 -13.54 0.85 -0.58
C ILE A 57 -12.20 0.21 -0.96
N VAL A 58 -11.13 0.93 -0.73
CA VAL A 58 -9.76 0.40 -0.85
C VAL A 58 -9.12 0.43 0.52
N PHE A 59 -8.64 -0.71 0.97
CA PHE A 59 -7.84 -0.85 2.18
C PHE A 59 -6.45 -1.32 1.82
N THR A 60 -5.45 -0.60 2.30
CA THR A 60 -4.05 -0.90 1.99
C THR A 60 -3.13 -0.34 3.08
N SER A 61 -1.83 -0.60 2.97
CA SER A 61 -0.78 0.05 3.74
C SER A 61 0.14 0.83 2.80
N ASP A 62 0.87 1.78 3.34
CA ASP A 62 1.85 2.59 2.60
C ASP A 62 3.18 1.86 2.36
N ASN A 63 3.57 0.95 3.25
CA ASN A 63 4.79 0.16 3.17
C ASN A 63 4.69 -1.14 3.99
N GLY A 64 5.70 -1.98 3.84
CA GLY A 64 5.86 -3.18 4.65
C GLY A 64 6.20 -2.88 6.12
N PRO A 65 6.35 -3.93 6.96
CA PRO A 65 6.54 -3.77 8.40
C PRO A 65 7.88 -3.12 8.74
N GLU A 66 7.86 -2.34 9.83
CA GLU A 66 9.05 -1.81 10.48
C GLU A 66 9.69 -2.90 11.34
N ALA A 67 10.72 -3.54 10.82
CA ALA A 67 11.28 -4.74 11.45
C ALA A 67 12.25 -4.44 12.61
N GLU A 68 12.76 -3.21 12.72
CA GLU A 68 13.78 -2.84 13.71
C GLU A 68 13.21 -2.27 15.01
N VAL A 69 11.93 -1.91 15.02
CA VAL A 69 11.27 -1.28 16.18
C VAL A 69 10.13 -2.19 16.67
N PRO A 70 10.44 -3.19 17.50
CA PRO A 70 9.38 -4.03 18.07
C PRO A 70 8.52 -3.27 19.10
N PRO A 71 7.25 -3.68 19.29
CA PRO A 71 6.57 -4.73 18.56
C PRO A 71 6.11 -4.25 17.17
N HIS A 72 6.24 -5.11 16.18
CA HIS A 72 5.94 -4.78 14.79
C HIS A 72 5.19 -5.90 14.08
N GLY A 73 4.63 -5.60 12.91
CA GLY A 73 4.10 -6.60 11.99
C GLY A 73 5.21 -7.46 11.38
N ARG A 74 4.80 -8.50 10.66
CA ARG A 74 5.70 -9.41 9.97
C ARG A 74 5.23 -9.62 8.53
N THR A 75 6.18 -9.94 7.68
CA THR A 75 5.93 -10.32 6.29
C THR A 75 6.70 -11.62 5.97
N PRO A 76 6.16 -12.49 5.13
CA PRO A 76 6.90 -13.67 4.67
C PRO A 76 7.97 -13.32 3.62
N PHE A 77 7.98 -12.09 3.13
CA PHE A 77 8.89 -11.66 2.08
C PHE A 77 10.20 -11.11 2.64
N ARG A 78 11.24 -11.16 1.82
CA ARG A 78 12.54 -10.58 2.16
C ARG A 78 12.43 -9.06 2.29
N GLY A 79 13.15 -8.51 3.27
CA GLY A 79 13.22 -7.08 3.53
C GLY A 79 12.10 -6.58 4.44
N ALA A 80 12.09 -5.28 4.65
CA ALA A 80 11.17 -4.57 5.52
C ALA A 80 10.97 -3.14 5.00
N LYS A 81 10.16 -2.35 5.68
CA LYS A 81 10.02 -0.91 5.44
C LYS A 81 11.37 -0.28 5.15
N GLY A 82 11.42 0.56 4.13
CA GLY A 82 12.65 1.23 3.72
C GLY A 82 13.53 0.47 2.75
N SER A 83 13.14 -0.71 2.34
CA SER A 83 13.81 -1.44 1.26
C SER A 83 12.91 -1.55 0.03
N THR A 84 13.51 -1.77 -1.13
CA THR A 84 12.77 -2.10 -2.35
C THR A 84 12.59 -3.61 -2.55
N TRP A 85 12.94 -4.42 -1.53
CA TRP A 85 12.56 -5.83 -1.48
C TRP A 85 11.04 -5.97 -1.29
N GLU A 86 10.50 -7.13 -1.66
CA GLU A 86 9.06 -7.39 -1.54
C GLU A 86 8.52 -7.12 -0.12
N GLY A 87 9.28 -7.45 0.92
CA GLY A 87 8.89 -7.18 2.30
C GLY A 87 8.80 -5.71 2.67
N GLY A 88 9.42 -4.82 1.90
CA GLY A 88 9.34 -3.38 2.11
C GLY A 88 8.21 -2.70 1.34
N VAL A 89 7.79 -3.28 0.23
CA VAL A 89 6.88 -2.63 -0.73
C VAL A 89 5.59 -3.40 -1.01
N ARG A 90 5.58 -4.72 -0.80
CA ARG A 90 4.40 -5.54 -1.01
C ARG A 90 3.53 -5.54 0.23
N VAL A 91 2.36 -4.93 0.14
CA VAL A 91 1.45 -4.70 1.26
C VAL A 91 0.11 -5.42 1.06
N PRO A 92 -0.56 -5.82 2.16
CA PRO A 92 -1.92 -6.32 2.09
C PRO A 92 -2.83 -5.25 1.48
N THR A 93 -3.59 -5.64 0.47
CA THR A 93 -4.54 -4.74 -0.18
C THR A 93 -5.82 -5.49 -0.50
N PHE A 94 -6.95 -4.87 -0.24
CA PHE A 94 -8.22 -5.34 -0.77
C PHE A 94 -9.03 -4.18 -1.34
N VAL A 95 -9.81 -4.51 -2.35
CA VAL A 95 -10.71 -3.59 -3.03
C VAL A 95 -12.11 -4.19 -2.94
N TYR A 96 -13.06 -3.40 -2.45
CA TYR A 96 -14.43 -3.84 -2.26
C TYR A 96 -15.39 -2.82 -2.87
N TRP A 97 -16.37 -3.31 -3.63
CA TRP A 97 -17.52 -2.55 -4.07
C TRP A 97 -18.71 -3.50 -4.16
N LYS A 98 -19.69 -3.26 -3.32
CA LYS A 98 -20.84 -4.14 -3.18
C LYS A 98 -21.59 -4.31 -4.52
N GLY A 99 -21.76 -5.55 -4.95
CA GLY A 99 -22.42 -5.88 -6.21
C GLY A 99 -21.61 -5.63 -7.49
N MET A 100 -20.52 -4.86 -7.42
CA MET A 100 -19.69 -4.51 -8.58
C MET A 100 -18.44 -5.38 -8.69
N ILE A 101 -17.82 -5.72 -7.57
CA ILE A 101 -16.59 -6.52 -7.56
C ILE A 101 -16.90 -7.89 -6.96
N GLN A 102 -16.68 -8.95 -7.74
CA GLN A 102 -16.81 -10.32 -7.26
C GLN A 102 -15.59 -10.75 -6.45
N PRO A 103 -15.77 -11.53 -5.36
CA PRO A 103 -14.68 -12.02 -4.54
C PRO A 103 -13.67 -12.82 -5.37
N ARG A 104 -12.41 -12.41 -5.32
CA ARG A 104 -11.29 -13.07 -5.99
C ARG A 104 -9.96 -12.72 -5.35
N LYS A 105 -8.93 -13.50 -5.66
CA LYS A 105 -7.53 -13.14 -5.39
C LYS A 105 -6.81 -12.90 -6.72
N SER A 106 -5.85 -12.03 -6.71
CA SER A 106 -5.03 -11.72 -7.88
C SER A 106 -3.61 -11.35 -7.46
N ASP A 107 -2.63 -11.72 -8.28
CA ASP A 107 -1.22 -11.33 -8.16
C ASP A 107 -0.84 -10.21 -9.12
N GLY A 108 -1.82 -9.58 -9.77
CA GLY A 108 -1.59 -8.44 -10.65
C GLY A 108 -0.94 -7.27 -9.93
N ILE A 109 0.02 -6.63 -10.58
CA ILE A 109 0.75 -5.49 -10.02
C ILE A 109 -0.19 -4.29 -9.93
N VAL A 110 -0.30 -3.68 -8.76
CA VAL A 110 -1.01 -2.42 -8.53
C VAL A 110 -0.12 -1.54 -7.66
N ASP A 111 0.09 -0.31 -8.07
CA ASP A 111 0.75 0.73 -7.30
C ASP A 111 -0.27 1.67 -6.64
N LEU A 112 0.10 2.29 -5.53
CA LEU A 112 -0.78 3.28 -4.87
C LEU A 112 -1.06 4.49 -5.76
N ALA A 113 -0.14 4.84 -6.67
CA ALA A 113 -0.34 5.89 -7.66
C ALA A 113 -1.49 5.58 -8.63
N ASP A 114 -1.81 4.29 -8.84
CA ASP A 114 -2.89 3.84 -9.71
C ASP A 114 -4.28 4.22 -9.17
N LEU A 115 -4.38 4.43 -7.86
CA LEU A 115 -5.66 4.78 -7.23
C LEU A 115 -6.20 6.13 -7.71
N PHE A 116 -5.31 7.08 -8.05
CA PHE A 116 -5.74 8.39 -8.51
C PHE A 116 -6.45 8.35 -9.88
N PRO A 117 -5.83 7.84 -10.96
CA PRO A 117 -6.51 7.74 -12.25
C PRO A 117 -7.71 6.79 -12.22
N THR A 118 -7.63 5.70 -11.46
CA THR A 118 -8.73 4.73 -11.30
C THR A 118 -9.95 5.37 -10.62
N ALA A 119 -9.74 6.13 -9.55
CA ALA A 119 -10.83 6.82 -8.86
C ALA A 119 -11.49 7.86 -9.77
N LEU A 120 -10.72 8.56 -10.59
CA LEU A 120 -11.26 9.54 -11.55
C LEU A 120 -12.06 8.87 -12.66
N ASP A 121 -11.59 7.75 -13.19
CA ASP A 121 -12.30 6.98 -14.21
C ASP A 121 -13.65 6.48 -13.66
N LEU A 122 -13.63 5.86 -12.50
CA LEU A 122 -14.84 5.38 -11.82
C LEU A 122 -15.82 6.51 -11.44
N ALA A 123 -15.32 7.73 -11.21
CA ALA A 123 -16.16 8.92 -10.98
C ALA A 123 -16.72 9.54 -12.29
N GLY A 124 -16.53 8.90 -13.44
CA GLY A 124 -17.04 9.37 -14.73
C GLY A 124 -16.11 10.31 -15.49
N HIS A 125 -14.82 10.28 -15.17
CA HIS A 125 -13.76 11.03 -15.87
C HIS A 125 -12.79 10.06 -16.58
N PRO A 126 -13.21 9.31 -17.61
CA PRO A 126 -12.41 8.26 -18.21
C PRO A 126 -11.10 8.78 -18.83
N GLY A 127 -10.07 8.01 -18.70
CA GLY A 127 -8.68 8.07 -19.16
C GLY A 127 -8.18 9.34 -19.85
N ALA A 128 -8.62 9.58 -21.07
CA ALA A 128 -8.19 10.74 -21.85
C ALA A 128 -8.55 12.11 -21.21
N LYS A 129 -9.50 12.15 -20.30
CA LYS A 129 -9.92 13.37 -19.60
C LYS A 129 -9.11 13.66 -18.34
N VAL A 130 -8.49 12.65 -17.73
CA VAL A 130 -7.63 12.84 -16.54
C VAL A 130 -6.48 13.81 -16.87
N ALA A 131 -5.86 13.66 -18.03
CA ALA A 131 -4.81 14.57 -18.49
C ALA A 131 -5.26 16.05 -18.59
N ASN A 132 -6.57 16.30 -18.73
CA ASN A 132 -7.14 17.64 -18.77
C ASN A 132 -7.47 18.20 -17.38
N LEU A 133 -7.47 17.35 -16.35
CA LEU A 133 -7.78 17.73 -14.97
C LEU A 133 -6.55 18.13 -14.16
N VAL A 134 -5.37 17.92 -14.73
CA VAL A 134 -4.09 18.25 -14.09
C VAL A 134 -3.35 19.28 -14.92
N PRO A 135 -2.46 20.11 -14.32
CA PRO A 135 -1.60 21.01 -15.07
C PRO A 135 -0.78 20.24 -16.12
N LYS A 136 -0.56 20.84 -17.29
CA LYS A 136 0.26 20.21 -18.35
C LYS A 136 1.70 19.90 -17.95
N THR A 137 2.17 20.51 -16.89
CA THR A 137 3.49 20.28 -16.29
C THR A 137 3.50 19.13 -15.29
N THR A 138 2.33 18.55 -14.98
CA THR A 138 2.21 17.45 -14.04
C THR A 138 2.24 16.13 -14.78
N PHE A 139 3.17 15.27 -14.40
CA PHE A 139 3.23 13.89 -14.86
C PHE A 139 2.46 12.99 -13.87
N ILE A 140 1.71 12.03 -14.38
CA ILE A 140 0.98 11.04 -13.60
C ILE A 140 1.55 9.67 -13.88
N ASP A 141 2.16 9.06 -12.89
CA ASP A 141 2.75 7.71 -12.97
C ASP A 141 1.69 6.61 -12.85
N GLY A 142 0.53 6.94 -12.29
CA GLY A 142 -0.55 6.00 -12.06
C GLY A 142 -1.17 5.49 -13.36
N VAL A 143 -1.51 4.23 -13.36
CA VAL A 143 -2.21 3.52 -14.44
C VAL A 143 -3.63 3.25 -13.99
N ASP A 144 -4.61 3.57 -14.82
CA ASP A 144 -6.00 3.25 -14.54
C ASP A 144 -6.21 1.73 -14.44
N GLN A 145 -6.73 1.27 -13.30
CA GLN A 145 -6.98 -0.13 -12.98
C GLN A 145 -8.49 -0.47 -12.97
N THR A 146 -9.35 0.39 -13.49
CA THR A 146 -10.81 0.19 -13.48
C THR A 146 -11.20 -1.18 -14.02
N SER A 147 -10.74 -1.55 -15.20
CA SER A 147 -11.05 -2.85 -15.82
C SER A 147 -10.52 -4.02 -15.01
N PHE A 148 -9.37 -3.87 -14.38
CA PHE A 148 -8.80 -4.88 -13.50
C PHE A 148 -9.61 -5.01 -12.21
N PHE A 149 -9.96 -3.93 -11.53
CA PHE A 149 -10.73 -3.98 -10.29
C PHE A 149 -12.14 -4.53 -10.50
N LEU A 150 -12.83 -4.11 -11.54
CA LEU A 150 -14.16 -4.60 -11.88
C LEU A 150 -14.17 -6.03 -12.45
N GLY A 151 -13.00 -6.58 -12.75
CA GLY A 151 -12.88 -7.95 -13.27
C GLY A 151 -13.23 -8.11 -14.74
N THR A 152 -13.38 -7.02 -15.49
CA THR A 152 -13.59 -7.05 -16.95
C THR A 152 -12.32 -7.42 -17.70
N ASN A 153 -11.16 -7.17 -17.10
CA ASN A 153 -9.87 -7.66 -17.53
C ASN A 153 -9.25 -8.51 -16.41
N GLY A 154 -8.89 -9.75 -16.67
CA GLY A 154 -8.27 -10.66 -15.70
C GLY A 154 -6.85 -10.28 -15.30
N GLN A 155 -6.22 -9.34 -16.00
CA GLN A 155 -4.84 -8.90 -15.79
C GLN A 155 -4.79 -7.43 -15.39
N SER A 156 -3.81 -7.09 -14.53
CA SER A 156 -3.50 -5.70 -14.23
C SER A 156 -3.12 -4.93 -15.50
N ASN A 157 -3.54 -3.67 -15.56
CA ASN A 157 -3.17 -2.75 -16.63
C ASN A 157 -1.71 -2.26 -16.46
N ARG A 158 -1.14 -2.31 -15.24
CA ARG A 158 0.27 -2.02 -14.99
C ARG A 158 1.14 -3.21 -15.38
N LYS A 159 2.09 -3.00 -16.29
CA LYS A 159 2.97 -4.06 -16.80
C LYS A 159 4.34 -4.07 -16.13
N ALA A 160 4.74 -2.95 -15.58
CA ALA A 160 6.00 -2.83 -14.84
C ALA A 160 5.86 -1.88 -13.65
N GLU A 161 6.66 -2.13 -12.64
CA GLU A 161 6.78 -1.27 -11.46
C GLU A 161 8.25 -0.90 -11.26
N HIS A 162 8.50 0.40 -11.03
CA HIS A 162 9.83 0.95 -10.86
C HIS A 162 10.03 1.40 -9.42
N TYR A 163 10.97 0.77 -8.75
CA TYR A 163 11.26 1.04 -7.35
C TYR A 163 12.47 1.97 -7.23
N PHE A 164 12.25 3.10 -6.60
CA PHE A 164 13.30 4.09 -6.34
C PHE A 164 13.70 4.07 -4.87
N LEU A 165 14.99 4.26 -4.63
CA LEU A 165 15.53 4.44 -3.31
C LEU A 165 16.45 5.66 -3.32
N ASN A 166 16.15 6.64 -2.47
CA ASN A 166 16.90 7.92 -2.44
C ASN A 166 17.06 8.57 -3.82
N GLY A 167 15.99 8.56 -4.62
CA GLY A 167 15.98 9.14 -5.97
C GLY A 167 16.72 8.33 -7.05
N LYS A 168 17.22 7.15 -6.72
CA LYS A 168 17.89 6.25 -7.68
C LYS A 168 17.00 5.04 -7.98
N LEU A 169 16.92 4.65 -9.24
CA LEU A 169 16.26 3.41 -9.63
C LEU A 169 16.98 2.25 -8.96
N SER A 170 16.25 1.51 -8.15
CA SER A 170 16.77 0.40 -7.34
C SER A 170 16.35 -0.97 -7.87
N ALA A 171 15.12 -1.08 -8.35
CA ALA A 171 14.62 -2.31 -8.93
C ALA A 171 13.52 -2.02 -9.96
N VAL A 172 13.29 -2.99 -10.83
CA VAL A 172 12.14 -3.03 -11.74
C VAL A 172 11.47 -4.39 -11.58
N ARG A 173 10.15 -4.40 -11.43
CA ARG A 173 9.34 -5.62 -11.47
C ARG A 173 8.53 -5.66 -12.77
N MET A 174 8.57 -6.82 -13.42
CA MET A 174 7.71 -7.16 -14.57
C MET A 174 7.19 -8.57 -14.35
N ASP A 175 5.90 -8.72 -14.34
CA ASP A 175 5.21 -9.98 -14.04
C ASP A 175 5.71 -10.59 -12.72
N GLU A 176 6.22 -11.82 -12.75
CA GLU A 176 6.77 -12.51 -11.57
C GLU A 176 8.25 -12.20 -11.28
N PHE A 177 8.93 -11.49 -12.17
CA PHE A 177 10.36 -11.19 -12.03
C PHE A 177 10.58 -9.79 -11.47
N LYS A 178 11.53 -9.68 -10.55
CA LYS A 178 12.01 -8.41 -10.01
C LYS A 178 13.53 -8.35 -10.16
N TYR A 179 13.98 -7.44 -11.00
CA TYR A 179 15.40 -7.19 -11.24
C TYR A 179 15.88 -6.04 -10.37
N HIS A 180 16.85 -6.29 -9.51
CA HIS A 180 17.50 -5.27 -8.69
C HIS A 180 18.74 -4.74 -9.40
N VAL A 181 18.76 -3.44 -9.68
CA VAL A 181 19.92 -2.73 -10.24
C VAL A 181 20.86 -2.24 -9.15
N LEU A 182 20.36 -2.18 -7.92
CA LEU A 182 21.15 -1.82 -6.75
C LEU A 182 21.04 -2.94 -5.70
N ILE A 183 22.17 -3.28 -5.08
CA ILE A 183 22.19 -4.23 -3.97
C ILE A 183 21.85 -3.48 -2.68
N GLN A 184 20.86 -3.98 -1.97
CA GLN A 184 20.45 -3.47 -0.66
C GLN A 184 20.70 -4.51 0.41
N GLN A 185 21.06 -4.06 1.60
CA GLN A 185 20.99 -4.89 2.80
C GLN A 185 19.52 -5.32 3.02
N PRO A 186 19.29 -6.53 3.58
CA PRO A 186 17.94 -7.02 3.87
C PRO A 186 17.10 -6.04 4.72
N TYR A 187 17.76 -5.32 5.58
CA TYR A 187 17.21 -4.21 6.36
C TYR A 187 17.90 -2.94 5.91
N ALA A 188 17.15 -2.06 5.26
CA ALA A 188 17.70 -0.80 4.76
C ALA A 188 17.94 0.23 5.87
N TYR A 189 17.42 -0.02 7.05
CA TYR A 189 17.75 0.76 8.23
C TYR A 189 19.15 0.40 8.68
N THR A 190 19.97 1.39 8.74
CA THR A 190 21.27 1.20 9.34
C THR A 190 21.16 1.34 10.85
N GLN A 191 22.12 0.79 11.54
CA GLN A 191 22.27 0.90 13.00
C GLN A 191 22.34 2.37 13.52
N SER A 192 22.37 3.34 12.64
CA SER A 192 22.36 4.76 12.99
C SER A 192 20.98 5.28 13.42
N GLY A 193 20.00 4.39 13.55
CA GLY A 193 18.65 4.76 13.92
C GLY A 193 17.90 5.42 12.76
N TYR A 194 16.61 5.47 12.91
CA TYR A 194 15.70 6.15 12.00
C TYR A 194 15.95 7.66 12.04
N GLN A 195 16.93 8.10 11.33
CA GLN A 195 17.20 9.52 11.15
C GLN A 195 16.74 9.99 9.77
N GLY A 196 15.43 9.88 9.54
CA GLY A 196 14.80 10.60 8.44
C GLY A 196 15.25 10.23 7.04
N GLY A 197 15.74 9.05 6.83
CA GLY A 197 16.14 8.62 5.50
C GLY A 197 17.25 7.57 5.51
N PHE A 198 17.29 6.81 4.49
CA PHE A 198 18.22 5.73 4.22
C PHE A 198 19.66 6.20 4.00
N THR A 199 20.10 7.20 4.77
CA THR A 199 21.47 7.70 4.75
C THR A 199 22.38 6.64 5.29
N GLY A 200 23.04 5.91 4.67
CA GLY A 200 23.89 4.82 5.13
C GLY A 200 23.49 3.45 4.65
N THR A 201 22.41 3.34 3.90
CA THR A 201 22.13 2.12 3.17
C THR A 201 23.32 1.80 2.28
N VAL A 202 23.90 0.64 2.49
CA VAL A 202 24.94 0.14 1.62
C VAL A 202 24.30 -0.23 0.30
N MET A 203 24.38 0.67 -0.63
CA MET A 203 23.89 0.51 -1.99
C MET A 203 25.11 0.16 -2.84
N GLN A 204 25.10 -1.03 -3.38
CA GLN A 204 26.11 -1.45 -4.34
C GLN A 204 25.41 -1.62 -5.70
N THR A 205 26.06 -1.15 -6.73
CA THR A 205 25.62 -1.49 -8.09
C THR A 205 25.85 -3.00 -8.29
N ALA A 206 24.87 -3.66 -8.84
CA ALA A 206 25.10 -5.01 -9.36
C ALA A 206 26.13 -4.87 -10.47
N GLY A 207 27.35 -5.36 -10.23
CA GLY A 207 28.41 -5.46 -11.21
C GLY A 207 28.16 -6.60 -12.17
#